data_af413dcb0709e01cfa2c7c133e362461
#
_entry.id   af413dcb0709e01cfa2c7c133e362461
#
_cell.length_a   1.000
_cell.length_b   1.000
_cell.length_c   1.000
_cell.angle_alpha   90.00
_cell.angle_beta   90.00
_cell.angle_gamma   90.00
#
_symmetry.space_group_name_H-M   'P 1'
#
loop_
_entity.id
_entity.type
_entity.pdbx_description
1 polymer ?
#
loop_
_entity_poly.entity_id
_entity_poly.type
_entity_poly.pdbx_seq_one_letter_code
_entity_poly.pdbx_strand_id
1 'polypeptide(L)'
;MTNFRRSKLLVLISMLLPIVMSCAKMKSWILPKSSVQTSAPVKDFSQTSSQTPAQAANLAKKHMEEGEYQNAIDEYNIEYQKHPHDPALVREYVKIIENIKSTADKALDKEDFASAGRIYDVLLKNYAYFKSFEKKLSFNSTHLNEKLSCCKKALFKQGFQEYRKGNLSGAIALWQDLLAIDPQNTDIKESLRTAKLQQKNLQEKE
;
A
#
# COMPACT_ATOMS: atom_id res chain seq x y z
N MET A 1 31.08 -39.61 -37.04
CA MET A 1 32.20 -39.88 -36.14
C MET A 1 32.31 -38.66 -35.22
N THR A 2 32.10 -38.66 -33.98
CA THR A 2 32.21 -39.63 -32.89
C THR A 2 31.24 -39.22 -31.76
N ASN A 3 30.55 -40.19 -31.21
CA ASN A 3 29.82 -40.24 -29.95
C ASN A 3 30.64 -39.73 -28.79
N PHE A 4 29.94 -39.14 -27.74
CA PHE A 4 30.23 -39.47 -26.30
C PHE A 4 29.11 -38.93 -25.42
N ARG A 5 28.33 -39.82 -24.98
CA ARG A 5 28.06 -40.50 -23.70
C ARG A 5 27.33 -39.70 -22.62
N ARG A 6 26.16 -40.25 -22.37
CA ARG A 6 25.28 -40.16 -21.21
C ARG A 6 26.05 -40.33 -19.89
N SER A 7 25.71 -39.59 -18.84
CA SER A 7 25.76 -40.12 -17.49
C SER A 7 24.53 -39.65 -16.70
N LYS A 8 23.75 -40.66 -16.35
CA LYS A 8 22.66 -40.60 -15.37
C LYS A 8 23.29 -40.65 -13.98
N LEU A 9 22.82 -39.80 -13.06
CA LEU A 9 22.88 -40.16 -11.64
C LEU A 9 21.60 -39.73 -10.93
N LEU A 10 20.73 -40.70 -10.74
CA LEU A 10 19.64 -40.75 -9.78
C LEU A 10 20.23 -40.89 -8.37
N VAL A 11 19.87 -40.02 -7.46
CA VAL A 11 19.93 -40.32 -6.03
C VAL A 11 18.61 -39.92 -5.40
N LEU A 12 17.78 -40.93 -5.20
CA LEU A 12 16.66 -40.98 -4.28
C LEU A 12 17.22 -41.11 -2.87
N ILE A 13 16.90 -40.20 -1.98
CA ILE A 13 16.90 -40.46 -0.53
C ILE A 13 15.60 -39.96 0.07
N SER A 14 14.73 -40.92 0.31
CA SER A 14 13.57 -40.87 1.17
C SER A 14 14.05 -40.83 2.63
N MET A 15 13.56 -39.86 3.42
CA MET A 15 13.53 -40.02 4.87
C MET A 15 12.21 -39.40 5.40
N LEU A 16 11.28 -40.30 5.60
CA LEU A 16 10.11 -40.17 6.49
C LEU A 16 10.60 -40.22 7.94
N LEU A 17 10.24 -39.23 8.73
CA LEU A 17 10.21 -39.32 10.18
C LEU A 17 8.95 -38.66 10.73
N PRO A 18 8.17 -39.38 11.54
CA PRO A 18 6.95 -38.83 12.15
C PRO A 18 7.33 -38.08 13.43
N ILE A 19 6.86 -36.83 13.56
CA ILE A 19 6.96 -36.09 14.81
C ILE A 19 5.69 -36.31 15.61
N VAL A 20 5.91 -36.99 16.72
CA VAL A 20 4.96 -37.35 17.76
C VAL A 20 4.42 -36.09 18.45
N MET A 21 3.10 -36.00 18.55
CA MET A 21 2.39 -35.07 19.42
C MET A 21 2.79 -35.31 20.88
N SER A 22 3.28 -34.29 21.55
CA SER A 22 3.39 -34.26 23.00
C SER A 22 2.58 -33.10 23.54
N CYS A 23 1.41 -33.42 24.13
CA CYS A 23 0.62 -32.52 24.96
C CYS A 23 1.36 -32.26 26.27
N ALA A 24 1.87 -31.07 26.48
CA ALA A 24 2.35 -30.62 27.79
C ALA A 24 1.43 -29.56 28.35
N LYS A 25 0.83 -29.88 29.52
CA LYS A 25 -0.04 -29.04 30.35
C LYS A 25 0.69 -27.75 30.71
N MET A 26 0.15 -26.59 30.31
CA MET A 26 0.59 -25.31 30.83
C MET A 26 -0.10 -25.01 32.17
N LYS A 27 0.73 -24.92 33.21
CA LYS A 27 0.35 -24.43 34.54
C LYS A 27 0.03 -22.93 34.46
N SER A 28 -1.08 -22.56 35.08
CA SER A 28 -1.49 -21.18 35.32
C SER A 28 -0.45 -20.45 36.16
N TRP A 29 0.12 -19.38 35.62
CA TRP A 29 0.89 -18.41 36.39
C TRP A 29 0.00 -17.22 36.75
N ILE A 30 -0.24 -17.07 38.04
CA ILE A 30 -0.95 -15.95 38.65
C ILE A 30 0.00 -14.74 38.60
N LEU A 31 -0.39 -13.68 37.89
CA LEU A 31 0.33 -12.40 37.89
C LEU A 31 -0.15 -11.54 39.08
N PRO A 32 0.75 -10.89 39.81
CA PRO A 32 0.37 -9.93 40.83
C PRO A 32 -0.16 -8.64 40.20
N LYS A 33 -1.27 -8.13 40.74
CA LYS A 33 -1.78 -6.79 40.48
C LYS A 33 -0.73 -5.73 40.84
N SER A 34 -0.20 -5.01 39.87
CA SER A 34 0.49 -3.75 40.08
C SER A 34 -0.32 -2.65 39.43
N SER A 35 -0.91 -1.82 40.25
CA SER A 35 -1.61 -0.60 39.87
C SER A 35 -0.59 0.47 39.51
N VAL A 36 -0.44 0.78 38.23
CA VAL A 36 0.15 2.04 37.77
C VAL A 36 -0.87 2.70 36.86
N GLN A 37 -1.55 3.69 37.45
CA GLN A 37 -2.29 4.70 36.73
C GLN A 37 -1.28 5.57 35.96
N THR A 38 -1.24 5.40 34.63
CA THR A 38 -0.68 6.43 33.76
C THR A 38 -1.79 6.83 32.81
N SER A 39 -2.42 7.94 33.14
CA SER A 39 -3.42 8.62 32.33
C SER A 39 -2.74 9.20 31.07
N ALA A 40 -2.74 8.46 29.96
CA ALA A 40 -2.60 9.05 28.65
C ALA A 40 -3.94 9.70 28.28
N PRO A 41 -3.97 10.91 27.70
CA PRO A 41 -5.23 11.52 27.30
C PRO A 41 -5.84 10.68 26.19
N VAL A 42 -6.90 9.97 26.53
CA VAL A 42 -7.84 9.41 25.56
C VAL A 42 -8.40 10.62 24.82
N LYS A 43 -8.01 10.79 23.56
CA LYS A 43 -8.71 11.71 22.66
C LYS A 43 -10.14 11.23 22.59
N ASP A 44 -11.01 12.00 23.23
CA ASP A 44 -12.44 11.83 23.24
C ASP A 44 -12.96 11.93 21.81
N PHE A 45 -13.24 10.77 21.19
CA PHE A 45 -13.79 10.65 19.84
C PHE A 45 -15.32 10.85 19.82
N SER A 46 -15.84 11.53 20.84
CA SER A 46 -17.28 11.75 21.08
C SER A 46 -17.76 13.13 20.60
N GLN A 47 -17.22 13.66 19.49
CA GLN A 47 -17.89 14.71 18.74
C GLN A 47 -18.25 14.20 17.34
N THR A 48 -19.16 13.23 17.30
CA THR A 48 -19.89 12.92 16.08
C THR A 48 -20.90 14.06 15.86
N SER A 49 -20.42 15.19 15.36
CA SER A 49 -21.32 16.18 14.75
C SER A 49 -22.06 15.46 13.64
N SER A 50 -23.37 15.43 13.72
CA SER A 50 -24.25 14.88 12.68
C SER A 50 -24.10 15.74 11.41
N GLN A 51 -23.08 15.41 10.60
CA GLN A 51 -22.89 16.03 9.29
C GLN A 51 -24.05 15.59 8.38
N THR A 52 -24.56 16.52 7.60
CA THR A 52 -25.53 16.18 6.56
C THR A 52 -24.77 15.61 5.35
N PRO A 53 -25.42 14.78 4.48
CA PRO A 53 -24.80 14.30 3.25
C PRO A 53 -24.18 15.39 2.37
N ALA A 54 -24.79 16.59 2.36
CA ALA A 54 -24.26 17.74 1.64
C ALA A 54 -22.97 18.30 2.26
N GLN A 55 -22.83 18.26 3.57
CA GLN A 55 -21.60 18.69 4.26
C GLN A 55 -20.45 17.70 4.01
N ALA A 56 -20.72 16.39 4.08
CA ALA A 56 -19.74 15.35 3.75
C ALA A 56 -19.26 15.49 2.29
N ALA A 57 -20.18 15.77 1.34
CA ALA A 57 -19.84 16.00 -0.05
C ALA A 57 -18.92 17.22 -0.25
N ASN A 58 -19.20 18.33 0.44
CA ASN A 58 -18.37 19.54 0.37
C ASN A 58 -16.98 19.31 0.98
N LEU A 59 -16.90 18.62 2.11
CA LEU A 59 -15.64 18.32 2.78
C LEU A 59 -14.79 17.35 1.94
N ALA A 60 -15.39 16.29 1.41
CA ALA A 60 -14.70 15.37 0.51
C ALA A 60 -14.20 16.06 -0.76
N LYS A 61 -14.96 17.01 -1.31
CA LYS A 61 -14.51 17.81 -2.46
C LYS A 61 -13.27 18.64 -2.11
N LYS A 62 -13.26 19.29 -0.94
CA LYS A 62 -12.09 20.01 -0.44
C LYS A 62 -10.87 19.10 -0.32
N HIS A 63 -11.01 17.93 0.31
CA HIS A 63 -9.94 16.94 0.40
C HIS A 63 -9.43 16.49 -0.97
N MET A 64 -10.34 16.35 -1.96
CA MET A 64 -9.95 16.05 -3.34
C MET A 64 -9.07 17.15 -3.96
N GLU A 65 -9.41 18.42 -3.73
CA GLU A 65 -8.65 19.58 -4.23
C GLU A 65 -7.28 19.68 -3.56
N GLU A 66 -7.17 19.26 -2.30
CA GLU A 66 -5.93 19.21 -1.50
C GLU A 66 -5.10 17.96 -1.78
N GLY A 67 -5.60 16.99 -2.57
CA GLY A 67 -4.93 15.71 -2.85
C GLY A 67 -5.02 14.70 -1.71
N GLU A 68 -5.87 14.92 -0.73
CA GLU A 68 -6.09 14.09 0.45
C GLU A 68 -7.13 12.99 0.16
N TYR A 69 -6.85 12.11 -0.79
CA TYR A 69 -7.80 11.12 -1.32
C TYR A 69 -8.33 10.15 -0.26
N GLN A 70 -7.50 9.78 0.73
CA GLN A 70 -7.95 8.94 1.84
C GLN A 70 -9.05 9.63 2.64
N ASN A 71 -8.85 10.90 3.01
CA ASN A 71 -9.82 11.67 3.78
C ASN A 71 -11.13 11.83 2.99
N ALA A 72 -11.04 12.08 1.68
CA ALA A 72 -12.23 12.18 0.82
C ALA A 72 -13.05 10.86 0.79
N ILE A 73 -12.38 9.71 0.76
CA ILE A 73 -13.03 8.39 0.82
C ILE A 73 -13.65 8.16 2.20
N ASP A 74 -12.95 8.51 3.27
CA ASP A 74 -13.39 8.29 4.64
C ASP A 74 -14.67 9.10 4.95
N GLU A 75 -14.75 10.36 4.50
CA GLU A 75 -15.95 11.19 4.65
C GLU A 75 -17.19 10.56 4.01
N TYR A 76 -17.07 10.08 2.77
CA TYR A 76 -18.18 9.40 2.09
C TYR A 76 -18.48 8.04 2.71
N ASN A 77 -17.48 7.31 3.16
CA ASN A 77 -17.68 6.01 3.77
C ASN A 77 -18.45 6.12 5.10
N ILE A 78 -18.09 7.10 5.94
CA ILE A 78 -18.81 7.39 7.19
C ILE A 78 -20.27 7.68 6.93
N GLU A 79 -20.57 8.53 5.94
CA GLU A 79 -21.94 8.90 5.63
C GLU A 79 -22.71 7.75 4.95
N TYR A 80 -22.05 6.99 4.08
CA TYR A 80 -22.61 5.80 3.46
C TYR A 80 -23.00 4.72 4.48
N GLN A 81 -22.23 4.53 5.55
CA GLN A 81 -22.56 3.58 6.61
C GLN A 81 -23.84 3.98 7.38
N LYS A 82 -24.12 5.28 7.51
CA LYS A 82 -25.37 5.78 8.11
C LYS A 82 -26.57 5.63 7.17
N HIS A 83 -26.35 5.78 5.87
CA HIS A 83 -27.40 5.83 4.85
C HIS A 83 -27.09 4.92 3.64
N PRO A 84 -26.93 3.60 3.82
CA PRO A 84 -26.42 2.69 2.77
C PRO A 84 -27.39 2.50 1.60
N HIS A 85 -28.66 2.87 1.77
CA HIS A 85 -29.71 2.75 0.75
C HIS A 85 -30.08 4.07 0.08
N ASP A 86 -29.37 5.17 0.40
CA ASP A 86 -29.59 6.46 -0.28
C ASP A 86 -28.97 6.44 -1.69
N PRO A 87 -29.80 6.43 -2.76
CA PRO A 87 -29.27 6.38 -4.12
C PRO A 87 -28.52 7.64 -4.53
N ALA A 88 -28.82 8.80 -3.91
CA ALA A 88 -28.14 10.06 -4.21
C ALA A 88 -26.73 10.04 -3.63
N LEU A 89 -26.59 9.61 -2.36
CA LEU A 89 -25.31 9.43 -1.69
C LEU A 89 -24.42 8.45 -2.44
N VAL A 90 -24.96 7.29 -2.85
CA VAL A 90 -24.22 6.29 -3.63
C VAL A 90 -23.71 6.88 -4.96
N ARG A 91 -24.54 7.66 -5.68
CA ARG A 91 -24.11 8.31 -6.93
C ARG A 91 -22.94 9.28 -6.71
N GLU A 92 -23.02 10.10 -5.67
CA GLU A 92 -21.95 11.06 -5.36
C GLU A 92 -20.67 10.34 -4.91
N TYR A 93 -20.79 9.27 -4.11
CA TYR A 93 -19.64 8.47 -3.69
C TYR A 93 -18.95 7.82 -4.90
N VAL A 94 -19.72 7.17 -5.79
CA VAL A 94 -19.19 6.62 -7.06
C VAL A 94 -18.45 7.69 -7.85
N LYS A 95 -19.03 8.90 -7.98
CA LYS A 95 -18.39 10.01 -8.70
C LYS A 95 -17.05 10.42 -8.10
N ILE A 96 -16.94 10.50 -6.77
CA ILE A 96 -15.66 10.80 -6.11
C ILE A 96 -14.64 9.71 -6.38
N ILE A 97 -15.00 8.43 -6.25
CA ILE A 97 -14.10 7.30 -6.52
C ILE A 97 -13.61 7.32 -7.97
N GLU A 98 -14.50 7.56 -8.93
CA GLU A 98 -14.11 7.68 -10.35
C GLU A 98 -13.20 8.89 -10.60
N ASN A 99 -13.41 10.01 -9.91
CA ASN A 99 -12.54 11.19 -10.01
C ASN A 99 -11.13 10.89 -9.46
N ILE A 100 -11.04 10.18 -8.32
CA ILE A 100 -9.75 9.75 -7.75
C ILE A 100 -9.03 8.85 -8.75
N LYS A 101 -9.73 7.86 -9.31
CA LYS A 101 -9.17 6.97 -10.34
C LYS A 101 -8.71 7.75 -11.58
N SER A 102 -9.51 8.67 -12.07
CA SER A 102 -9.16 9.53 -13.21
C SER A 102 -7.91 10.38 -12.93
N THR A 103 -7.71 10.83 -11.69
CA THR A 103 -6.50 11.54 -11.29
C THR A 103 -5.27 10.63 -11.32
N ALA A 104 -5.40 9.39 -10.87
CA ALA A 104 -4.34 8.40 -10.97
C ALA A 104 -3.98 8.09 -12.43
N ASP A 105 -4.98 7.93 -13.31
CA ASP A 105 -4.75 7.69 -14.74
C ASP A 105 -4.00 8.86 -15.39
N LYS A 106 -4.41 10.09 -15.11
CA LYS A 106 -3.72 11.29 -15.62
C LYS A 106 -2.27 11.40 -15.14
N ALA A 107 -1.98 11.01 -13.91
CA ALA A 107 -0.62 10.95 -13.41
C ALA A 107 0.19 9.86 -14.13
N LEU A 108 -0.42 8.69 -14.34
CA LEU A 108 0.19 7.57 -15.09
C LEU A 108 0.50 7.97 -16.53
N ASP A 109 -0.41 8.64 -17.22
CA ASP A 109 -0.25 9.12 -18.60
C ASP A 109 0.89 10.14 -18.73
N LYS A 110 1.20 10.86 -17.65
CA LYS A 110 2.34 11.79 -17.53
C LYS A 110 3.63 11.11 -17.05
N GLU A 111 3.62 9.79 -16.90
CA GLU A 111 4.72 9.01 -16.32
C GLU A 111 5.11 9.42 -14.88
N ASP A 112 4.22 10.12 -14.17
CA ASP A 112 4.35 10.36 -12.73
C ASP A 112 3.91 9.11 -11.95
N PHE A 113 4.77 8.09 -12.02
CA PHE A 113 4.51 6.78 -11.43
C PHE A 113 4.40 6.83 -9.90
N ALA A 114 5.06 7.79 -9.26
CA ALA A 114 5.00 7.96 -7.82
C ALA A 114 3.60 8.43 -7.37
N SER A 115 3.08 9.49 -7.98
CA SER A 115 1.74 10.00 -7.68
C SER A 115 0.66 9.01 -8.10
N ALA A 116 0.74 8.45 -9.31
CA ALA A 116 -0.19 7.43 -9.79
C ALA A 116 -0.23 6.22 -8.84
N GLY A 117 0.93 5.72 -8.45
CA GLY A 117 1.05 4.57 -7.55
C GLY A 117 0.43 4.82 -6.19
N ARG A 118 0.68 5.99 -5.57
CA ARG A 118 0.06 6.37 -4.29
C ARG A 118 -1.46 6.40 -4.39
N ILE A 119 -2.02 6.96 -5.46
CA ILE A 119 -3.47 7.07 -5.62
C ILE A 119 -4.12 5.70 -5.87
N TYR A 120 -3.53 4.85 -6.73
CA TYR A 120 -4.03 3.48 -6.93
C TYR A 120 -3.94 2.64 -5.65
N ASP A 121 -2.91 2.82 -4.83
CA ASP A 121 -2.75 2.14 -3.54
C ASP A 121 -3.86 2.54 -2.55
N VAL A 122 -4.19 3.85 -2.48
CA VAL A 122 -5.33 4.34 -1.68
C VAL A 122 -6.64 3.69 -2.14
N LEU A 123 -6.92 3.68 -3.44
CA LEU A 123 -8.14 3.06 -3.98
C LEU A 123 -8.20 1.56 -3.67
N LEU A 124 -7.07 0.87 -3.81
CA LEU A 124 -6.99 -0.57 -3.58
C LEU A 124 -7.18 -0.93 -2.10
N LYS A 125 -6.56 -0.19 -1.19
CA LYS A 125 -6.72 -0.37 0.26
C LYS A 125 -8.15 -0.17 0.72
N ASN A 126 -8.87 0.73 0.08
CA ASN A 126 -10.25 1.05 0.41
C ASN A 126 -11.27 0.27 -0.42
N TYR A 127 -10.84 -0.65 -1.29
CA TYR A 127 -11.74 -1.33 -2.24
C TYR A 127 -12.85 -2.11 -1.55
N ALA A 128 -12.62 -2.61 -0.34
CA ALA A 128 -13.65 -3.30 0.45
C ALA A 128 -14.89 -2.43 0.74
N TYR A 129 -14.72 -1.11 0.87
CA TYR A 129 -15.82 -0.16 1.10
C TYR A 129 -16.70 0.02 -0.15
N PHE A 130 -16.16 -0.21 -1.34
CA PHE A 130 -16.85 -0.02 -2.62
C PHE A 130 -17.58 -1.29 -3.09
N LYS A 131 -17.38 -2.42 -2.43
CA LYS A 131 -17.81 -3.72 -2.91
C LYS A 131 -19.33 -3.82 -3.11
N SER A 132 -20.11 -3.13 -2.27
CA SER A 132 -21.57 -3.12 -2.36
C SER A 132 -22.10 -2.46 -3.65
N PHE A 133 -21.33 -1.56 -4.24
CA PHE A 133 -21.67 -0.86 -5.47
C PHE A 133 -20.60 -0.97 -6.57
N GLU A 134 -19.72 -1.98 -6.49
CA GLU A 134 -18.62 -2.17 -7.47
C GLU A 134 -19.09 -2.25 -8.93
N LYS A 135 -20.33 -2.74 -9.16
CA LYS A 135 -20.94 -2.79 -10.51
C LYS A 135 -21.19 -1.42 -11.12
N LYS A 136 -21.14 -0.35 -10.32
CA LYS A 136 -21.28 1.04 -10.77
C LYS A 136 -19.96 1.71 -11.08
N LEU A 137 -18.83 1.06 -10.73
CA LEU A 137 -17.48 1.56 -11.01
C LEU A 137 -17.01 1.10 -12.40
N SER A 138 -16.18 1.92 -13.04
CA SER A 138 -15.55 1.62 -14.32
C SER A 138 -14.36 0.65 -14.19
N PHE A 139 -14.00 0.25 -12.97
CA PHE A 139 -12.84 -0.58 -12.65
C PHE A 139 -13.15 -1.58 -11.53
N ASN A 140 -12.26 -2.53 -11.35
CA ASN A 140 -12.28 -3.51 -10.25
C ASN A 140 -10.91 -3.58 -9.56
N SER A 141 -10.80 -4.40 -8.51
CA SER A 141 -9.56 -4.57 -7.76
C SER A 141 -8.41 -5.14 -8.62
N THR A 142 -8.70 -6.01 -9.58
CA THR A 142 -7.70 -6.55 -10.52
C THR A 142 -7.09 -5.43 -11.35
N HIS A 143 -7.92 -4.55 -11.93
CA HIS A 143 -7.46 -3.39 -12.68
C HIS A 143 -6.55 -2.47 -11.84
N LEU A 144 -6.95 -2.16 -10.59
CA LEU A 144 -6.14 -1.35 -9.68
C LEU A 144 -4.79 -2.01 -9.36
N ASN A 145 -4.78 -3.33 -9.11
CA ASN A 145 -3.55 -4.10 -8.87
C ASN A 145 -2.59 -4.06 -10.07
N GLU A 146 -3.12 -4.20 -11.28
CA GLU A 146 -2.33 -4.14 -12.52
C GLU A 146 -1.67 -2.76 -12.69
N LYS A 147 -2.44 -1.68 -12.50
CA LYS A 147 -1.94 -0.31 -12.59
C LYS A 147 -0.90 -0.01 -11.52
N LEU A 148 -1.16 -0.40 -10.27
CA LEU A 148 -0.21 -0.26 -9.16
C LEU A 148 1.08 -1.06 -9.43
N SER A 149 0.97 -2.29 -9.94
CA SER A 149 2.13 -3.10 -10.33
C SER A 149 2.95 -2.45 -11.44
N CYS A 150 2.29 -1.81 -12.41
CA CYS A 150 2.96 -1.03 -13.46
C CYS A 150 3.78 0.11 -12.86
N CYS A 151 3.19 0.91 -11.95
CA CYS A 151 3.88 2.01 -11.27
C CYS A 151 5.10 1.50 -10.48
N LYS A 152 4.93 0.43 -9.68
CA LYS A 152 6.03 -0.17 -8.91
C LYS A 152 7.19 -0.61 -9.81
N LYS A 153 6.89 -1.30 -10.93
CA LYS A 153 7.91 -1.74 -11.90
C LYS A 153 8.63 -0.57 -12.56
N ALA A 154 7.91 0.51 -12.89
CA ALA A 154 8.49 1.69 -13.49
C ALA A 154 9.46 2.38 -12.52
N LEU A 155 9.05 2.65 -11.28
CA LEU A 155 9.89 3.25 -10.23
C LEU A 155 11.13 2.40 -9.93
N PHE A 156 10.96 1.07 -9.85
CA PHE A 156 12.08 0.14 -9.70
C PHE A 156 13.10 0.32 -10.83
N LYS A 157 12.63 0.23 -12.09
CA LYS A 157 13.48 0.34 -13.27
C LYS A 157 14.18 1.70 -13.35
N GLN A 158 13.46 2.79 -13.16
CA GLN A 158 14.00 4.13 -13.20
C GLN A 158 15.06 4.35 -12.11
N GLY A 159 14.79 3.89 -10.86
CA GLY A 159 15.75 4.01 -9.77
C GLY A 159 17.07 3.28 -10.07
N PHE A 160 17.03 2.07 -10.62
CA PHE A 160 18.25 1.38 -11.04
C PHE A 160 18.95 2.03 -12.24
N GLN A 161 18.21 2.65 -13.15
CA GLN A 161 18.81 3.42 -14.24
C GLN A 161 19.58 4.63 -13.73
N GLU A 162 19.00 5.41 -12.81
CA GLU A 162 19.67 6.56 -12.19
C GLU A 162 20.90 6.12 -11.36
N TYR A 163 20.79 5.05 -10.61
CA TYR A 163 21.92 4.48 -9.87
C TYR A 163 23.08 4.10 -10.78
N ARG A 164 22.82 3.44 -11.92
CA ARG A 164 23.84 3.05 -12.90
C ARG A 164 24.50 4.24 -13.60
N LYS A 165 23.79 5.38 -13.72
CA LYS A 165 24.35 6.64 -14.23
C LYS A 165 25.19 7.39 -13.18
N GLY A 166 25.24 6.90 -11.92
CA GLY A 166 25.87 7.59 -10.80
C GLY A 166 25.03 8.69 -10.18
N ASN A 167 23.78 8.90 -10.65
CA ASN A 167 22.85 9.84 -10.05
C ASN A 167 22.21 9.23 -8.78
N LEU A 168 23.00 9.19 -7.70
CA LEU A 168 22.57 8.58 -6.43
C LEU A 168 21.37 9.30 -5.84
N SER A 169 21.30 10.64 -5.92
CA SER A 169 20.16 11.40 -5.40
C SER A 169 18.86 11.06 -6.13
N GLY A 170 18.90 10.94 -7.46
CA GLY A 170 17.74 10.52 -8.25
C GLY A 170 17.29 9.09 -7.95
N ALA A 171 18.24 8.16 -7.83
CA ALA A 171 17.95 6.78 -7.46
C ALA A 171 17.32 6.70 -6.06
N ILE A 172 17.86 7.41 -5.07
CA ILE A 172 17.35 7.47 -3.70
C ILE A 172 15.90 7.98 -3.68
N ALA A 173 15.59 9.06 -4.40
CA ALA A 173 14.25 9.64 -4.47
C ALA A 173 13.24 8.62 -5.03
N LEU A 174 13.54 8.00 -6.18
CA LEU A 174 12.68 7.02 -6.84
C LEU A 174 12.44 5.77 -5.96
N TRP A 175 13.46 5.28 -5.26
CA TRP A 175 13.31 4.14 -4.35
C TRP A 175 12.57 4.50 -3.07
N GLN A 176 12.65 5.75 -2.58
CA GLN A 176 11.81 6.23 -1.48
C GLN A 176 10.34 6.29 -1.89
N ASP A 177 10.03 6.77 -3.09
CA ASP A 177 8.68 6.75 -3.65
C ASP A 177 8.15 5.33 -3.82
N LEU A 178 8.98 4.40 -4.30
CA LEU A 178 8.61 2.99 -4.39
C LEU A 178 8.30 2.40 -2.99
N LEU A 179 9.10 2.68 -1.98
CA LEU A 179 8.87 2.19 -0.61
C LEU A 179 7.65 2.83 0.05
N ALA A 180 7.22 4.01 -0.38
CA ALA A 180 5.98 4.61 0.09
C ALA A 180 4.73 3.79 -0.32
N ILE A 181 4.78 3.10 -1.47
CA ILE A 181 3.71 2.26 -2.00
C ILE A 181 3.96 0.75 -1.83
N ASP A 182 5.19 0.36 -1.48
CA ASP A 182 5.60 -1.03 -1.24
C ASP A 182 6.60 -1.11 -0.08
N PRO A 183 6.14 -0.83 1.15
CA PRO A 183 7.04 -0.73 2.31
C PRO A 183 7.68 -2.05 2.72
N GLN A 184 7.25 -3.18 2.16
CA GLN A 184 7.84 -4.50 2.46
C GLN A 184 8.88 -4.95 1.42
N ASN A 185 9.21 -4.12 0.44
CA ASN A 185 10.21 -4.44 -0.57
C ASN A 185 11.63 -4.42 0.01
N THR A 186 12.12 -5.60 0.40
CA THR A 186 13.42 -5.77 1.06
C THR A 186 14.58 -5.39 0.14
N ASP A 187 14.51 -5.73 -1.15
CA ASP A 187 15.57 -5.50 -2.12
C ASP A 187 15.79 -3.98 -2.33
N ILE A 188 14.68 -3.23 -2.38
CA ILE A 188 14.75 -1.77 -2.50
C ILE A 188 15.22 -1.12 -1.21
N LYS A 189 14.85 -1.64 -0.04
CA LYS A 189 15.42 -1.16 1.24
C LYS A 189 16.93 -1.28 1.28
N GLU A 190 17.47 -2.41 0.82
CA GLU A 190 18.91 -2.64 0.78
C GLU A 190 19.60 -1.76 -0.26
N SER A 191 19.02 -1.66 -1.46
CA SER A 191 19.52 -0.78 -2.53
C SER A 191 19.56 0.69 -2.07
N LEU A 192 18.51 1.15 -1.41
CA LEU A 192 18.41 2.50 -0.84
C LEU A 192 19.49 2.74 0.22
N ARG A 193 19.72 1.77 1.12
CA ARG A 193 20.78 1.87 2.14
C ARG A 193 22.16 1.99 1.50
N THR A 194 22.42 1.15 0.50
CA THR A 194 23.69 1.17 -0.24
C THR A 194 23.94 2.50 -0.95
N ALA A 195 22.93 3.03 -1.66
CA ALA A 195 23.06 4.30 -2.36
C ALA A 195 23.29 5.48 -1.40
N LYS A 196 22.60 5.51 -0.25
CA LYS A 196 22.81 6.54 0.79
C LYS A 196 24.21 6.48 1.38
N LEU A 197 24.76 5.29 1.61
CA LEU A 197 26.12 5.12 2.12
C LEU A 197 27.15 5.59 1.09
N GLN A 198 26.98 5.24 -0.17
CA GLN A 198 27.85 5.70 -1.25
C GLN A 198 27.81 7.23 -1.40
N GLN A 199 26.62 7.81 -1.36
CA GLN A 199 26.45 9.27 -1.43
C GLN A 199 27.19 9.97 -0.28
N LYS A 200 27.06 9.48 0.95
CA LYS A 200 27.77 10.01 2.10
C LYS A 200 29.29 9.92 1.93
N ASN A 201 29.80 8.75 1.51
CA ASN A 201 31.25 8.55 1.31
C ASN A 201 31.85 9.46 0.22
N LEU A 202 31.05 9.87 -0.78
CA LEU A 202 31.49 10.81 -1.79
C LEU A 202 31.58 12.24 -1.21
N GLN A 203 30.60 12.67 -0.42
CA GLN A 203 30.56 13.98 0.22
C GLN A 203 31.69 14.18 1.25
N GLU A 204 32.13 13.11 1.92
CA GLU A 204 33.24 13.18 2.91
C GLU A 204 34.63 13.25 2.27
N LYS A 205 34.74 13.13 0.93
CA LYS A 205 36.00 13.18 0.19
C LYS A 205 36.20 14.50 -0.57
N GLU A 206 35.18 15.34 -0.62
CA GLU A 206 35.23 16.68 -1.18
C GLU A 206 35.64 17.74 -0.13
#